data_68fc8dc252b0c2c329627c37261d82f0
#
_entry.id   68fc8dc252b0c2c329627c37261d82f0
#
_cell.length_a   1.000
_cell.length_b   1.000
_cell.length_c   1.000
_cell.angle_alpha   90.00
_cell.angle_beta   90.00
_cell.angle_gamma   90.00
#
_symmetry.space_group_name_H-M   'P 1'
#
loop_
_entity.id
_entity.type
_entity.pdbx_description
1 polymer ?
#
loop_
_entity_poly.entity_id
_entity_poly.type
_entity_poly.pdbx_seq_one_letter_code
_entity_poly.pdbx_strand_id
1 'polypeptide(L)'
;MSDPKLLAISGSLRAGSFNTMLLKTAVAAFGPADVTYGDIRFPLYDGDLETAEGIPAAVQTLHDQMQAADAIIIATPEYNGNLSGVLKNALDWVSRAKPMPMNDTPLAIMSATGGRTGGVMTQNSLRQCLTPFQPHVLQGPAVAVAMASTVFDEHGALTDERYQKAVQKLMDKLRSRV
;
A
#
# COMPACT_ATOMS: atom_id res chain seq x y z
N MET A 1 2.37 -24.01 12.00
CA MET A 1 2.68 -22.57 12.01
C MET A 1 1.42 -21.86 11.55
N SER A 2 1.01 -20.76 12.15
CA SER A 2 -0.11 -19.94 11.67
C SER A 2 0.24 -19.25 10.36
N ASP A 3 -0.75 -18.98 9.52
CA ASP A 3 -0.54 -18.17 8.31
C ASP A 3 -0.05 -16.76 8.71
N PRO A 4 0.87 -16.15 7.94
CA PRO A 4 1.36 -14.81 8.22
C PRO A 4 0.24 -13.77 8.02
N LYS A 5 0.25 -12.73 8.84
CA LYS A 5 -0.67 -11.61 8.76
C LYS A 5 -0.20 -10.62 7.69
N LEU A 6 -0.97 -10.48 6.63
CA LEU A 6 -0.69 -9.60 5.51
C LEU A 6 -1.63 -8.39 5.53
N LEU A 7 -1.09 -7.19 5.70
CA LEU A 7 -1.84 -5.96 5.56
C LEU A 7 -1.71 -5.42 4.13
N ALA A 8 -2.83 -5.21 3.46
CA ALA A 8 -2.92 -4.71 2.10
C ALA A 8 -3.59 -3.33 2.08
N ILE A 9 -2.88 -2.28 1.59
CA ILE A 9 -3.36 -0.89 1.58
C ILE A 9 -3.43 -0.37 0.16
N SER A 10 -4.62 0.07 -0.26
CA SER A 10 -4.81 0.81 -1.51
C SER A 10 -4.70 2.31 -1.25
N GLY A 11 -3.80 3.00 -1.95
CA GLY A 11 -3.69 4.46 -1.94
C GLY A 11 -4.80 5.18 -2.72
N SER A 12 -5.91 4.48 -3.05
CA SER A 12 -7.01 5.04 -3.83
C SER A 12 -8.36 4.69 -3.23
N LEU A 13 -9.24 5.67 -3.10
CA LEU A 13 -10.62 5.48 -2.62
C LEU A 13 -11.63 5.18 -3.76
N ARG A 14 -11.21 5.17 -5.02
CA ARG A 14 -12.09 4.89 -6.15
C ARG A 14 -12.53 3.42 -6.17
N ALA A 15 -13.81 3.13 -6.38
CA ALA A 15 -14.32 1.77 -6.49
C ALA A 15 -13.63 0.99 -7.64
N GLY A 16 -13.47 1.62 -8.81
CA GLY A 16 -12.77 1.03 -9.97
C GLY A 16 -11.27 1.35 -10.02
N SER A 17 -10.58 1.33 -8.88
CA SER A 17 -9.15 1.67 -8.82
C SER A 17 -8.27 0.55 -9.35
N PHE A 18 -7.44 0.82 -10.35
CA PHE A 18 -6.38 -0.10 -10.82
C PHE A 18 -5.38 -0.48 -9.73
N ASN A 19 -5.15 0.41 -8.74
CA ASN A 19 -4.29 0.07 -7.61
C ASN A 19 -4.95 -0.92 -6.66
N THR A 20 -6.28 -0.86 -6.48
CA THR A 20 -7.01 -1.89 -5.73
C THR A 20 -7.02 -3.22 -6.48
N MET A 21 -7.14 -3.21 -7.81
CA MET A 21 -7.03 -4.42 -8.64
C MET A 21 -5.62 -5.02 -8.56
N LEU A 22 -4.58 -4.20 -8.69
CA LEU A 22 -3.19 -4.62 -8.54
C LEU A 22 -2.91 -5.20 -7.15
N LEU A 23 -3.45 -4.58 -6.11
CA LEU A 23 -3.32 -5.04 -4.73
C LEU A 23 -3.94 -6.45 -4.55
N LYS A 24 -5.12 -6.68 -5.11
CA LYS A 24 -5.76 -8.02 -5.10
C LYS A 24 -4.92 -9.07 -5.84
N THR A 25 -4.35 -8.70 -6.99
CA THR A 25 -3.42 -9.56 -7.73
C THR A 25 -2.19 -9.92 -6.87
N ALA A 26 -1.64 -8.94 -6.15
CA ALA A 26 -0.49 -9.17 -5.28
C ALA A 26 -0.84 -10.04 -4.07
N VAL A 27 -2.00 -9.83 -3.44
CA VAL A 27 -2.48 -10.68 -2.34
C VAL A 27 -2.61 -12.15 -2.79
N ALA A 28 -3.19 -12.38 -3.97
CA ALA A 28 -3.30 -13.73 -4.54
C ALA A 28 -1.91 -14.34 -4.83
N ALA A 29 -0.98 -13.55 -5.35
CA ALA A 29 0.39 -13.98 -5.65
C ALA A 29 1.25 -14.22 -4.39
N PHE A 30 0.94 -13.57 -3.26
CA PHE A 30 1.62 -13.80 -1.98
C PHE A 30 1.36 -15.20 -1.41
N GLY A 31 0.21 -15.80 -1.74
CA GLY A 31 -0.20 -17.12 -1.27
C GLY A 31 -0.93 -17.10 0.07
N PRO A 32 -1.08 -18.23 0.76
CA PRO A 32 -1.87 -18.33 1.98
C PRO A 32 -1.42 -17.34 3.06
N ALA A 33 -2.35 -16.54 3.57
CA ALA A 33 -2.11 -15.51 4.60
C ALA A 33 -3.44 -15.12 5.28
N ASP A 34 -3.35 -14.62 6.51
CA ASP A 34 -4.43 -13.88 7.16
C ASP A 34 -4.42 -12.44 6.66
N VAL A 35 -5.31 -12.15 5.69
CA VAL A 35 -5.28 -10.90 4.93
C VAL A 35 -6.23 -9.86 5.50
N THR A 36 -5.70 -8.71 5.84
CA THR A 36 -6.47 -7.52 6.23
C THR A 36 -6.32 -6.42 5.18
N TYR A 37 -7.43 -5.77 4.80
CA TYR A 37 -7.40 -4.59 3.93
C TYR A 37 -7.55 -3.33 4.78
N GLY A 38 -6.52 -2.49 4.78
CA GLY A 38 -6.51 -1.24 5.52
C GLY A 38 -7.42 -0.17 4.89
N ASP A 39 -8.30 0.44 5.68
CA ASP A 39 -9.05 1.62 5.25
C ASP A 39 -8.26 2.89 5.57
N ILE A 40 -8.21 3.81 4.60
CA ILE A 40 -7.51 5.10 4.69
C ILE A 40 -8.46 6.30 4.56
N ARG A 41 -9.77 6.08 4.75
CA ARG A 41 -10.79 7.14 4.73
C ARG A 41 -10.83 7.89 6.05
N PHE A 42 -9.93 8.84 6.20
CA PHE A 42 -9.84 9.67 7.40
C PHE A 42 -10.19 11.13 7.11
N PRO A 43 -10.62 11.91 8.10
CA PRO A 43 -10.67 13.35 7.96
C PRO A 43 -9.28 13.88 7.61
N LEU A 44 -9.20 15.06 7.01
CA LEU A 44 -7.89 15.70 6.83
C LEU A 44 -7.23 15.91 8.19
N TYR A 45 -5.94 15.61 8.26
CA TYR A 45 -5.18 15.83 9.49
C TYR A 45 -5.17 17.31 9.86
N ASP A 46 -5.56 17.56 11.07
CA ASP A 46 -5.56 18.87 11.70
C ASP A 46 -5.11 18.69 13.16
N GLY A 47 -4.05 19.39 13.55
CA GLY A 47 -3.52 19.30 14.90
C GLY A 47 -4.45 19.87 15.98
N ASP A 48 -5.32 20.83 15.63
CA ASP A 48 -6.33 21.35 16.56
C ASP A 48 -7.45 20.34 16.78
N LEU A 49 -7.86 19.64 15.72
CA LEU A 49 -8.81 18.52 15.79
C LEU A 49 -8.25 17.39 16.66
N GLU A 50 -6.98 17.00 16.44
CA GLU A 50 -6.31 15.97 17.25
C GLU A 50 -6.28 16.36 18.74
N THR A 51 -6.00 17.63 19.01
CA THR A 51 -5.95 18.14 20.40
C THR A 51 -7.33 18.12 21.07
N ALA A 52 -8.37 18.46 20.32
CA ALA A 52 -9.74 18.56 20.84
C ALA A 52 -10.43 17.20 20.98
N GLU A 53 -10.23 16.29 20.03
CA GLU A 53 -11.00 15.03 19.90
C GLU A 53 -10.13 13.77 20.02
N GLY A 54 -8.79 13.92 20.01
CA GLY A 54 -7.87 12.80 19.99
C GLY A 54 -7.72 12.16 18.62
N ILE A 55 -7.08 11.00 18.58
CA ILE A 55 -6.88 10.22 17.34
C ILE A 55 -8.18 9.51 16.98
N PRO A 56 -8.72 9.68 15.75
CA PRO A 56 -9.93 8.99 15.32
C PRO A 56 -9.82 7.47 15.43
N ALA A 57 -10.89 6.79 15.85
CA ALA A 57 -10.90 5.33 16.05
C ALA A 57 -10.50 4.57 14.76
N ALA A 58 -10.88 5.06 13.57
CA ALA A 58 -10.48 4.46 12.31
C ALA A 58 -8.96 4.54 12.05
N VAL A 59 -8.31 5.61 12.49
CA VAL A 59 -6.84 5.76 12.44
C VAL A 59 -6.17 4.77 13.40
N GLN A 60 -6.69 4.64 14.63
CA GLN A 60 -6.20 3.68 15.60
C GLN A 60 -6.32 2.25 15.06
N THR A 61 -7.44 1.92 14.42
CA THR A 61 -7.64 0.61 13.78
C THR A 61 -6.56 0.33 12.74
N LEU A 62 -6.28 1.26 11.83
CA LEU A 62 -5.21 1.08 10.83
C LEU A 62 -3.83 0.97 11.47
N HIS A 63 -3.56 1.79 12.50
CA HIS A 63 -2.32 1.72 13.26
C HIS A 63 -2.12 0.32 13.88
N ASP A 64 -3.15 -0.23 14.53
CA ASP A 64 -3.09 -1.56 15.16
C ASP A 64 -2.92 -2.67 14.12
N GLN A 65 -3.56 -2.55 12.95
CA GLN A 65 -3.35 -3.44 11.81
C GLN A 65 -1.90 -3.39 11.30
N MET A 66 -1.29 -2.20 11.22
CA MET A 66 0.12 -2.03 10.83
C MET A 66 1.07 -2.64 11.86
N GLN A 67 0.75 -2.51 13.16
CA GLN A 67 1.54 -3.10 14.25
C GLN A 67 1.46 -4.64 14.26
N ALA A 68 0.31 -5.19 13.91
CA ALA A 68 0.07 -6.63 13.95
C ALA A 68 0.56 -7.36 12.67
N ALA A 69 0.88 -6.65 11.60
CA ALA A 69 1.22 -7.23 10.31
C ALA A 69 2.64 -7.81 10.28
N ASP A 70 2.78 -9.04 9.77
CA ASP A 70 4.08 -9.66 9.48
C ASP A 70 4.66 -9.13 8.16
N ALA A 71 3.78 -8.67 7.24
CA ALA A 71 4.15 -8.00 5.99
C ALA A 71 3.09 -6.98 5.55
N ILE A 72 3.52 -5.95 4.82
CA ILE A 72 2.63 -4.90 4.30
C ILE A 72 2.81 -4.75 2.79
N ILE A 73 1.70 -4.59 2.07
CA ILE A 73 1.69 -4.23 0.64
C ILE A 73 0.97 -2.90 0.49
N ILE A 74 1.59 -1.93 -0.20
CA ILE A 74 0.96 -0.66 -0.56
C ILE A 74 0.94 -0.53 -2.08
N ALA A 75 -0.26 -0.38 -2.67
CA ALA A 75 -0.44 -0.03 -4.08
C ALA A 75 -1.03 1.37 -4.18
N THR A 76 -0.37 2.31 -4.88
CA THR A 76 -0.75 3.72 -4.90
C THR A 76 -0.78 4.31 -6.31
N PRO A 77 -1.79 5.14 -6.65
CA PRO A 77 -1.78 5.91 -7.88
C PRO A 77 -0.75 7.04 -7.81
N GLU A 78 -0.42 7.59 -8.98
CA GLU A 78 0.34 8.82 -9.09
C GLU A 78 -0.62 9.97 -9.44
N TYR A 79 -0.68 10.98 -8.59
CA TYR A 79 -1.42 12.21 -8.84
C TYR A 79 -0.45 13.40 -8.84
N ASN A 80 -0.40 14.11 -9.97
CA ASN A 80 0.50 15.27 -10.14
C ASN A 80 1.97 14.97 -9.78
N GLY A 81 2.46 13.79 -10.19
CA GLY A 81 3.86 13.37 -9.94
C GLY A 81 4.16 12.94 -8.50
N ASN A 82 3.13 12.70 -7.68
CA ASN A 82 3.31 12.38 -6.25
C ASN A 82 2.35 11.27 -5.80
N LEU A 83 2.48 10.84 -4.52
CA LEU A 83 1.49 9.94 -3.92
C LEU A 83 0.14 10.64 -3.77
N SER A 84 -0.93 9.86 -3.69
CA SER A 84 -2.27 10.40 -3.50
C SER A 84 -2.40 11.13 -2.16
N GLY A 85 -3.16 12.23 -2.13
CA GLY A 85 -3.40 13.01 -0.92
C GLY A 85 -4.02 12.17 0.21
N VAL A 86 -4.89 11.21 -0.12
CA VAL A 86 -5.51 10.33 0.89
C VAL A 86 -4.50 9.38 1.54
N LEU A 87 -3.52 8.86 0.79
CA LEU A 87 -2.46 8.02 1.35
C LEU A 87 -1.51 8.86 2.21
N LYS A 88 -1.12 10.06 1.73
CA LYS A 88 -0.29 10.97 2.52
C LYS A 88 -0.97 11.33 3.84
N ASN A 89 -2.25 11.69 3.78
CA ASN A 89 -3.07 12.00 4.96
C ASN A 89 -3.14 10.83 5.95
N ALA A 90 -3.30 9.60 5.42
CA ALA A 90 -3.30 8.40 6.27
C ALA A 90 -1.96 8.21 7.00
N LEU A 91 -0.83 8.43 6.30
CA LEU A 91 0.50 8.37 6.93
C LEU A 91 0.68 9.47 7.98
N ASP A 92 0.18 10.68 7.72
CA ASP A 92 0.24 11.77 8.69
C ASP A 92 -0.52 11.42 9.97
N TRP A 93 -1.74 10.89 9.85
CA TRP A 93 -2.52 10.45 11.00
C TRP A 93 -1.87 9.31 11.78
N VAL A 94 -1.47 8.21 11.10
CA VAL A 94 -0.95 7.03 11.82
C VAL A 94 0.38 7.31 12.50
N SER A 95 1.14 8.33 12.06
CA SER A 95 2.37 8.77 12.73
C SER A 95 2.12 9.38 14.12
N ARG A 96 0.87 9.79 14.41
CA ARG A 96 0.48 10.37 15.71
C ARG A 96 0.27 9.30 16.78
N ALA A 97 -0.14 8.09 16.39
CA ALA A 97 -0.33 6.97 17.32
C ALA A 97 1.01 6.36 17.76
N LYS A 98 1.03 5.74 18.93
CA LYS A 98 2.23 5.13 19.50
C LYS A 98 1.96 3.67 19.91
N PRO A 99 2.99 2.79 19.79
CA PRO A 99 4.34 3.04 19.25
C PRO A 99 4.29 3.34 17.74
N MET A 100 5.42 3.83 17.16
CA MET A 100 5.50 4.06 15.72
C MET A 100 5.19 2.76 14.95
N PRO A 101 4.18 2.76 14.03
CA PRO A 101 3.81 1.56 13.30
C PRO A 101 4.84 1.21 12.21
N MET A 102 4.80 -0.05 11.71
CA MET A 102 5.61 -0.58 10.62
C MET A 102 7.12 -0.69 10.89
N ASN A 103 7.61 -0.39 12.09
CA ASN A 103 9.05 -0.50 12.37
C ASN A 103 9.55 -1.93 12.07
N ASP A 104 10.63 -2.04 11.29
CA ASP A 104 11.24 -3.30 10.84
C ASP A 104 10.31 -4.25 10.04
N THR A 105 9.07 -3.83 9.73
CA THR A 105 8.12 -4.66 8.98
C THR A 105 8.50 -4.73 7.50
N PRO A 106 8.59 -5.92 6.88
CA PRO A 106 8.76 -6.08 5.44
C PRO A 106 7.63 -5.42 4.66
N LEU A 107 7.97 -4.55 3.68
CA LEU A 107 7.00 -3.76 2.95
C LEU A 107 7.29 -3.76 1.44
N ALA A 108 6.27 -4.06 0.63
CA ALA A 108 6.30 -3.94 -0.81
C ALA A 108 5.48 -2.74 -1.29
N ILE A 109 6.06 -1.98 -2.23
CA ILE A 109 5.39 -0.85 -2.89
C ILE A 109 5.13 -1.19 -4.34
N MET A 110 3.93 -0.87 -4.82
CA MET A 110 3.53 -1.00 -6.21
C MET A 110 2.72 0.22 -6.65
N SER A 111 2.59 0.40 -7.96
CA SER A 111 1.75 1.45 -8.53
C SER A 111 1.12 1.03 -9.87
N ALA A 112 -0.07 1.56 -10.16
CA ALA A 112 -0.74 1.43 -11.44
C ALA A 112 -1.32 2.78 -11.84
N THR A 113 -1.05 3.22 -13.07
CA THR A 113 -1.51 4.51 -13.60
C THR A 113 -1.95 4.40 -15.06
N GLY A 114 -2.82 5.30 -15.51
CA GLY A 114 -3.14 5.44 -16.93
C GLY A 114 -2.00 6.01 -17.77
N GLY A 115 -0.97 6.58 -17.15
CA GLY A 115 0.20 7.15 -17.81
C GLY A 115 1.25 6.11 -18.20
N ARG A 116 2.29 6.59 -18.91
CA ARG A 116 3.36 5.72 -19.47
C ARG A 116 4.42 5.29 -18.46
N THR A 117 4.56 5.99 -17.34
CA THR A 117 5.58 5.72 -16.31
C THR A 117 5.18 4.70 -15.27
N GLY A 118 3.90 4.31 -15.25
CA GLY A 118 3.38 3.36 -14.26
C GLY A 118 3.40 3.85 -12.81
N GLY A 119 3.70 5.14 -12.59
CA GLY A 119 3.73 5.71 -11.24
C GLY A 119 5.08 5.59 -10.54
N VAL A 120 6.19 5.69 -11.25
CA VAL A 120 7.54 5.65 -10.63
C VAL A 120 7.75 6.81 -9.65
N MET A 121 7.23 8.00 -9.95
CA MET A 121 7.39 9.16 -9.08
C MET A 121 6.66 8.98 -7.75
N THR A 122 5.45 8.44 -7.78
CA THR A 122 4.70 8.16 -6.54
C THR A 122 5.40 7.12 -5.66
N GLN A 123 6.05 6.10 -6.24
CA GLN A 123 6.82 5.12 -5.46
C GLN A 123 8.02 5.76 -4.78
N ASN A 124 8.72 6.69 -5.45
CA ASN A 124 9.83 7.42 -4.87
C ASN A 124 9.35 8.32 -3.72
N SER A 125 8.27 9.08 -3.93
CA SER A 125 7.67 9.93 -2.89
C SER A 125 7.20 9.10 -1.69
N LEU A 126 6.58 7.94 -1.94
CA LEU A 126 6.14 7.06 -0.86
C LEU A 126 7.31 6.52 -0.03
N ARG A 127 8.44 6.14 -0.67
CA ARG A 127 9.65 5.72 0.07
C ARG A 127 10.15 6.81 1.01
N GLN A 128 10.16 8.08 0.56
CA GLN A 128 10.52 9.22 1.40
C GLN A 128 9.56 9.39 2.58
N CYS A 129 8.25 9.31 2.33
CA CYS A 129 7.23 9.43 3.37
C CYS A 129 7.26 8.28 4.40
N LEU A 130 7.77 7.11 4.01
CA LEU A 130 7.91 5.95 4.90
C LEU A 130 9.18 5.99 5.77
N THR A 131 10.15 6.86 5.48
CA THR A 131 11.41 6.96 6.24
C THR A 131 11.21 7.07 7.76
N PRO A 132 10.28 7.90 8.28
CA PRO A 132 10.07 8.03 9.73
C PRO A 132 9.53 6.76 10.38
N PHE A 133 8.88 5.87 9.62
CA PHE A 133 8.27 4.62 10.10
C PHE A 133 9.25 3.44 10.11
N GLN A 134 10.39 3.58 9.44
CA GLN A 134 11.49 2.60 9.38
C GLN A 134 11.10 1.18 8.94
N PRO A 135 10.19 0.97 7.96
CA PRO A 135 9.91 -0.36 7.45
C PRO A 135 11.08 -0.89 6.59
N HIS A 136 11.16 -2.21 6.45
CA HIS A 136 12.06 -2.83 5.48
C HIS A 136 11.44 -2.80 4.07
N VAL A 137 11.51 -1.66 3.39
CA VAL A 137 10.97 -1.50 2.03
C VAL A 137 11.79 -2.31 1.03
N LEU A 138 11.16 -3.27 0.34
CA LEU A 138 11.81 -4.06 -0.69
C LEU A 138 12.30 -3.18 -1.85
N GLN A 139 13.55 -3.41 -2.28
CA GLN A 139 14.17 -2.63 -3.36
C GLN A 139 13.76 -3.10 -4.78
N GLY A 140 12.97 -4.14 -4.88
CA GLY A 140 12.50 -4.67 -6.16
C GLY A 140 12.22 -6.17 -6.11
N PRO A 141 11.73 -6.72 -7.23
CA PRO A 141 11.53 -6.05 -8.53
C PRO A 141 10.53 -4.91 -8.48
N ALA A 142 10.73 -3.88 -9.33
CA ALA A 142 9.79 -2.77 -9.43
C ALA A 142 8.50 -3.21 -10.14
N VAL A 143 7.35 -2.92 -9.54
CA VAL A 143 6.03 -3.12 -10.13
C VAL A 143 5.38 -1.74 -10.33
N ALA A 144 5.54 -1.19 -11.52
CA ALA A 144 5.00 0.09 -11.95
C ALA A 144 4.18 -0.13 -13.22
N VAL A 145 2.87 -0.35 -13.05
CA VAL A 145 1.96 -0.75 -14.15
C VAL A 145 1.54 0.49 -14.94
N ALA A 146 2.09 0.62 -16.14
CA ALA A 146 1.75 1.68 -17.08
C ALA A 146 0.50 1.33 -17.88
N MET A 147 -0.17 2.36 -18.43
CA MET A 147 -1.35 2.21 -19.30
C MET A 147 -2.39 1.25 -18.68
N ALA A 148 -2.67 1.41 -17.40
CA ALA A 148 -3.41 0.44 -16.60
C ALA A 148 -4.77 0.03 -17.21
N SER A 149 -5.45 0.93 -17.92
CA SER A 149 -6.72 0.61 -18.61
C SER A 149 -6.61 -0.43 -19.73
N THR A 150 -5.39 -0.74 -20.19
CA THR A 150 -5.16 -1.72 -21.28
C THR A 150 -4.64 -3.07 -20.79
N VAL A 151 -4.29 -3.16 -19.51
CA VAL A 151 -3.66 -4.35 -18.92
C VAL A 151 -4.48 -4.98 -17.78
N PHE A 152 -5.62 -4.36 -17.42
CA PHE A 152 -6.64 -4.97 -16.57
C PHE A 152 -7.90 -5.21 -17.40
N ASP A 153 -8.53 -6.36 -17.22
CA ASP A 153 -9.81 -6.67 -17.85
C ASP A 153 -11.01 -6.05 -17.09
N GLU A 154 -12.20 -6.28 -17.61
CA GLU A 154 -13.46 -5.78 -17.03
C GLU A 154 -13.78 -6.34 -15.64
N HIS A 155 -13.18 -7.46 -15.27
CA HIS A 155 -13.30 -8.10 -13.96
C HIS A 155 -12.20 -7.67 -13.00
N GLY A 156 -11.23 -6.83 -13.46
CA GLY A 156 -10.11 -6.32 -12.68
C GLY A 156 -8.95 -7.30 -12.56
N ALA A 157 -8.89 -8.33 -13.42
CA ALA A 157 -7.74 -9.21 -13.49
C ALA A 157 -6.60 -8.57 -14.32
N LEU A 158 -5.38 -8.67 -13.82
CA LEU A 158 -4.18 -8.22 -14.54
C LEU A 158 -3.87 -9.23 -15.65
N THR A 159 -3.91 -8.79 -16.92
CA THR A 159 -3.78 -9.66 -18.09
C THR A 159 -2.39 -9.69 -18.73
N ASP A 160 -1.56 -8.67 -18.48
CA ASP A 160 -0.19 -8.61 -19.04
C ASP A 160 0.76 -9.53 -18.24
N GLU A 161 1.29 -10.55 -18.90
CA GLU A 161 2.18 -11.55 -18.29
C GLU A 161 3.47 -10.97 -17.69
N ARG A 162 4.00 -9.88 -18.24
CA ARG A 162 5.23 -9.25 -17.71
C ARG A 162 4.96 -8.68 -16.33
N TYR A 163 3.82 -8.01 -16.18
CA TYR A 163 3.40 -7.47 -14.88
C TYR A 163 3.01 -8.57 -13.90
N GLN A 164 2.32 -9.63 -14.36
CA GLN A 164 2.02 -10.80 -13.52
C GLN A 164 3.32 -11.42 -12.96
N LYS A 165 4.31 -11.66 -13.82
CA LYS A 165 5.62 -12.19 -13.42
C LYS A 165 6.38 -11.26 -12.47
N ALA A 166 6.28 -9.94 -12.68
CA ALA A 166 6.90 -8.96 -11.80
C ALA A 166 6.23 -8.94 -10.40
N VAL A 167 4.89 -8.97 -10.36
CA VAL A 167 4.12 -9.09 -9.11
C VAL A 167 4.48 -10.36 -8.38
N GLN A 168 4.48 -11.53 -9.06
CA GLN A 168 4.82 -12.80 -8.45
C GLN A 168 6.22 -12.75 -7.80
N LYS A 169 7.24 -12.30 -8.54
CA LYS A 169 8.60 -12.17 -8.01
C LYS A 169 8.71 -11.24 -6.81
N LEU A 170 7.95 -10.13 -6.82
CA LEU A 170 7.93 -9.20 -5.68
C LEU A 170 7.28 -9.86 -4.47
N MET A 171 6.19 -10.60 -4.67
CA MET A 171 5.48 -11.29 -3.59
C MET A 171 6.26 -12.49 -3.05
N ASP A 172 6.93 -13.27 -3.89
CA ASP A 172 7.85 -14.33 -3.45
C ASP A 172 8.94 -13.76 -2.55
N LYS A 173 9.50 -12.60 -2.93
CA LYS A 173 10.52 -11.90 -2.13
C LYS A 173 9.96 -11.38 -0.82
N LEU A 174 8.73 -10.84 -0.83
CA LEU A 174 8.06 -10.39 0.40
C LEU A 174 7.80 -11.58 1.32
N ARG A 175 7.25 -12.68 0.77
CA ARG A 175 6.96 -13.91 1.51
C ARG A 175 8.20 -14.52 2.17
N SER A 176 9.35 -14.42 1.54
CA SER A 176 10.62 -14.93 2.11
C SER A 176 11.16 -14.13 3.29
N ARG A 177 10.47 -13.05 3.70
CA ARG A 177 10.86 -12.19 4.83
C ARG A 177 9.99 -12.36 6.07
N VAL A 178 8.98 -13.22 5.99
CA VAL A 178 8.03 -13.54 7.06
C VAL A 178 8.13 -14.99 7.50
#